data_167c24ab123b2a8bd9b7ae362c02b6fc
#
_entry.id   167c24ab123b2a8bd9b7ae362c02b6fc
#
_cell.length_a   1.000
_cell.length_b   1.000
_cell.length_c   1.000
_cell.angle_alpha   90.00
_cell.angle_beta   90.00
_cell.angle_gamma   90.00
#
_symmetry.space_group_name_H-M   'P 1'
#
loop_
_entity.id
_entity.type
_entity.pdbx_description
1 polymer ?
#
loop_
_entity_poly.entity_id
_entity_poly.type
_entity_poly.pdbx_seq_one_letter_code
_entity_poly.pdbx_strand_id
1 'polypeptide(L)'
;MDIIEGNLVWLEGPYPAGTPDIKIFRNGLSHHLDPFERVEADDGYVGEAPRQVKCPKCAANRMENLGMQSRVRSRHETLNGRFKCWGILKQIYRHGVAKHGQVFRAIAVIIQLAINDGQKLFAVEYSD
;
A
#
# COMPACT_ATOMS: atom_id res chain seq x y z
N MET A 1 -3.08 -2.28 2.22
CA MET A 1 -3.08 -2.42 3.69
C MET A 1 -4.36 -1.81 4.23
N ASP A 2 -5.04 -2.52 5.10
CA ASP A 2 -6.18 -2.00 5.84
C ASP A 2 -5.74 -0.90 6.83
N ILE A 3 -6.53 0.19 6.91
CA ILE A 3 -6.16 1.37 7.70
C ILE A 3 -6.31 1.11 9.20
N ILE A 4 -7.27 0.32 9.64
CA ILE A 4 -7.59 0.15 11.06
C ILE A 4 -6.63 -0.84 11.71
N GLU A 5 -6.56 -2.06 11.21
CA GLU A 5 -5.77 -3.13 11.80
C GLU A 5 -4.33 -3.22 11.28
N GLY A 6 -4.08 -2.69 10.07
CA GLY A 6 -2.77 -2.74 9.44
C GLY A 6 -2.45 -4.04 8.74
N ASN A 7 -3.47 -4.84 8.42
CA ASN A 7 -3.29 -6.09 7.70
C ASN A 7 -3.01 -5.86 6.22
N LEU A 8 -2.23 -6.77 5.61
CA LEU A 8 -2.05 -6.82 4.17
C LEU A 8 -3.32 -7.38 3.52
N VAL A 9 -4.05 -6.55 2.78
CA VAL A 9 -5.32 -6.93 2.14
C VAL A 9 -5.25 -7.01 0.63
N TRP A 10 -4.23 -6.39 0.02
CA TRP A 10 -4.02 -6.39 -1.41
C TRP A 10 -2.55 -6.35 -1.77
N LEU A 11 -2.18 -7.15 -2.77
CA LEU A 11 -0.84 -7.20 -3.32
C LEU A 11 -0.95 -7.29 -4.85
N GLU A 12 -0.29 -6.38 -5.55
CA GLU A 12 -0.34 -6.29 -7.01
C GLU A 12 1.06 -6.36 -7.62
N GLY A 13 1.19 -7.02 -8.74
CA GLY A 13 2.44 -7.14 -9.48
C GLY A 13 2.83 -8.59 -9.80
N PRO A 14 4.01 -8.81 -10.40
CA PRO A 14 5.05 -7.82 -10.70
C PRO A 14 4.73 -6.97 -11.95
N TYR A 15 5.21 -5.73 -11.94
CA TYR A 15 5.18 -4.83 -13.09
C TYR A 15 6.60 -4.42 -13.49
N PRO A 16 6.84 -4.04 -14.76
CA PRO A 16 8.12 -3.47 -15.17
C PRO A 16 8.49 -2.24 -14.34
N ALA A 17 9.78 -2.09 -14.05
CA ALA A 17 10.29 -0.90 -13.38
C ALA A 17 9.92 0.37 -14.14
N GLY A 18 9.49 1.40 -13.42
CA GLY A 18 9.03 2.66 -14.02
C GLY A 18 7.56 2.68 -14.41
N THR A 19 6.80 1.59 -14.20
CA THR A 19 5.33 1.64 -14.33
C THR A 19 4.76 2.59 -13.26
N PRO A 20 4.02 3.65 -13.65
CA PRO A 20 3.42 4.57 -12.67
C PRO A 20 2.42 3.86 -11.76
N ASP A 21 2.45 4.16 -10.47
CA ASP A 21 1.60 3.51 -9.45
C ASP A 21 0.11 3.68 -9.73
N ILE A 22 -0.31 4.84 -10.23
CA ILE A 22 -1.70 5.07 -10.65
C ILE A 22 -2.15 4.13 -11.77
N LYS A 23 -1.23 3.72 -12.66
CA LYS A 23 -1.51 2.78 -13.73
C LYS A 23 -1.69 1.36 -13.19
N ILE A 24 -0.87 0.99 -12.22
CA ILE A 24 -1.00 -0.29 -11.49
C ILE A 24 -2.35 -0.32 -10.75
N PHE A 25 -2.68 0.75 -10.04
CA PHE A 25 -3.95 0.88 -9.35
C PHE A 25 -5.16 0.71 -10.28
N ARG A 26 -5.16 1.38 -11.43
CA ARG A 26 -6.22 1.30 -12.43
C ARG A 26 -6.40 -0.10 -13.01
N ASN A 27 -5.31 -0.83 -13.18
CA ASN A 27 -5.34 -2.17 -13.76
C ASN A 27 -5.73 -3.27 -12.75
N GLY A 28 -5.58 -3.00 -11.46
CA GLY A 28 -5.79 -3.98 -10.40
C GLY A 28 -6.82 -3.53 -9.36
N LEU A 29 -6.35 -2.95 -8.26
CA LEU A 29 -7.16 -2.67 -7.07
C LEU A 29 -8.43 -1.87 -7.34
N SER A 30 -8.41 -0.91 -8.29
CA SER A 30 -9.57 -0.06 -8.59
C SER A 30 -10.83 -0.84 -9.00
N HIS A 31 -10.67 -2.05 -9.54
CA HIS A 31 -11.76 -2.92 -9.96
C HIS A 31 -12.36 -3.76 -8.81
N HIS A 32 -11.69 -3.78 -7.67
CA HIS A 32 -12.06 -4.59 -6.50
C HIS A 32 -12.55 -3.77 -5.31
N LEU A 33 -12.49 -2.44 -5.43
CA LEU A 33 -13.04 -1.55 -4.40
C LEU A 33 -14.57 -1.55 -4.44
N ASP A 34 -15.17 -1.57 -3.26
CA ASP A 34 -16.59 -1.36 -3.11
C ASP A 34 -17.02 0.05 -3.55
N PRO A 35 -18.32 0.29 -3.90
CA PRO A 35 -18.77 1.57 -4.47
C PRO A 35 -18.45 2.82 -3.64
N PHE A 36 -18.28 2.70 -2.34
CA PHE A 36 -17.95 3.80 -1.43
C PHE A 36 -16.57 3.66 -0.77
N GLU A 37 -15.84 2.61 -1.14
CA GLU A 37 -14.50 2.39 -0.61
C GLU A 37 -13.49 3.29 -1.32
N ARG A 38 -12.58 3.87 -0.54
CA ARG A 38 -11.51 4.74 -1.04
C ARG A 38 -10.18 4.38 -0.41
N VAL A 39 -9.12 4.58 -1.17
CA VAL A 39 -7.74 4.33 -0.76
C VAL A 39 -7.08 5.66 -0.36
N GLU A 40 -6.40 5.66 0.78
CA GLU A 40 -5.49 6.75 1.13
C GLU A 40 -4.19 6.60 0.34
N ALA A 41 -3.84 7.59 -0.44
CA ALA A 41 -2.65 7.60 -1.26
C ALA A 41 -1.98 8.98 -1.31
N ASP A 42 -0.82 9.06 -1.95
CA ASP A 42 -0.13 10.32 -2.20
C ASP A 42 -0.70 11.07 -3.41
N ASP A 43 -0.11 12.21 -3.71
CA ASP A 43 -0.52 13.06 -4.83
C ASP A 43 -0.28 12.44 -6.22
N GLY A 44 0.47 11.34 -6.32
CA GLY A 44 0.65 10.59 -7.56
C GLY A 44 -0.63 9.93 -8.07
N TYR A 45 -1.61 9.77 -7.20
CA TYR A 45 -2.93 9.16 -7.50
C TYR A 45 -4.05 10.19 -7.72
N VAL A 46 -3.74 11.46 -7.84
CA VAL A 46 -4.72 12.57 -7.93
C VAL A 46 -5.74 12.37 -9.05
N GLY A 47 -5.40 11.67 -10.13
CA GLY A 47 -6.30 11.38 -11.26
C GLY A 47 -7.50 10.50 -10.90
N GLU A 48 -7.48 9.80 -9.77
CA GLU A 48 -8.58 8.96 -9.28
C GLU A 48 -9.32 9.58 -8.08
N ALA A 49 -8.85 10.73 -7.60
CA ALA A 49 -9.51 11.47 -6.54
C ALA A 49 -10.65 12.34 -7.10
N PRO A 50 -11.73 12.55 -6.36
CA PRO A 50 -12.02 12.03 -5.02
C PRO A 50 -12.76 10.69 -5.03
N ARG A 51 -12.97 10.09 -6.20
CA ARG A 51 -13.88 8.95 -6.37
C ARG A 51 -13.40 7.69 -5.66
N GLN A 52 -12.18 7.27 -5.92
CA GLN A 52 -11.58 6.05 -5.38
C GLN A 52 -10.34 6.30 -4.52
N VAL A 53 -9.83 7.53 -4.52
CA VAL A 53 -8.62 7.89 -3.80
C VAL A 53 -8.83 9.15 -2.98
N LYS A 54 -8.32 9.14 -1.77
CA LYS A 54 -8.10 10.33 -0.94
C LYS A 54 -6.62 10.70 -1.02
N CYS A 55 -6.32 11.93 -1.43
CA CYS A 55 -4.94 12.44 -1.50
C CYS A 55 -4.85 13.86 -0.91
N PRO A 56 -3.65 14.29 -0.45
CA PRO A 56 -3.49 15.59 0.21
C PRO A 56 -3.98 16.78 -0.61
N LYS A 57 -3.77 16.79 -1.92
CA LYS A 57 -4.21 17.88 -2.81
C LYS A 57 -5.74 18.00 -2.92
N CYS A 58 -6.46 16.93 -2.69
CA CYS A 58 -7.90 16.86 -2.87
C CYS A 58 -8.69 16.94 -1.55
N ALA A 59 -8.02 17.14 -0.43
CA ALA A 59 -8.67 17.25 0.88
C ALA A 59 -9.42 18.58 1.01
N ALA A 60 -10.74 18.50 1.15
CA ALA A 60 -11.62 19.67 1.31
C ALA A 60 -11.42 20.40 2.66
N ASN A 61 -11.04 19.66 3.73
CA ASN A 61 -10.72 20.19 5.06
C ASN A 61 -9.26 19.89 5.40
N ARG A 62 -8.38 20.79 5.00
CA ARG A 62 -6.94 20.57 4.95
C ARG A 62 -6.22 20.29 6.27
N MET A 63 -6.68 20.77 7.40
CA MET A 63 -5.86 20.73 8.63
C MET A 63 -5.99 19.44 9.45
N GLU A 64 -7.20 18.96 9.68
CA GLU A 64 -7.43 17.77 10.51
C GLU A 64 -7.11 16.47 9.78
N ASN A 65 -7.50 16.36 8.51
CA ASN A 65 -7.30 15.14 7.72
C ASN A 65 -5.84 14.92 7.30
N LEU A 66 -5.02 15.97 7.15
CA LEU A 66 -3.61 15.82 6.74
C LEU A 66 -2.76 15.07 7.77
N GLY A 67 -3.03 15.26 9.06
CA GLY A 67 -2.33 14.54 10.13
C GLY A 67 -2.63 13.03 10.09
N MET A 68 -3.89 12.65 9.97
CA MET A 68 -4.32 11.25 9.87
C MET A 68 -3.79 10.59 8.58
N GLN A 69 -3.93 11.24 7.45
CA GLN A 69 -3.39 10.77 6.17
C GLN A 69 -1.87 10.59 6.22
N SER A 70 -1.16 11.52 6.86
CA SER A 70 0.29 11.40 7.05
C SER A 70 0.66 10.17 7.88
N ARG A 71 -0.09 9.89 8.96
CA ARG A 71 0.13 8.69 9.79
C ARG A 71 -0.15 7.40 9.02
N VAL A 72 -1.22 7.35 8.22
CA VAL A 72 -1.53 6.20 7.36
C VAL A 72 -0.38 5.94 6.38
N ARG A 73 0.10 6.98 5.71
CA ARG A 73 1.24 6.85 4.78
C ARG A 73 2.52 6.40 5.49
N SER A 74 2.83 6.97 6.65
CA SER A 74 4.01 6.56 7.44
C SER A 74 3.93 5.10 7.87
N ARG A 75 2.74 4.61 8.20
CA ARG A 75 2.53 3.19 8.51
C ARG A 75 2.73 2.30 7.28
N HIS A 76 2.26 2.73 6.12
CA HIS A 76 2.51 2.04 4.86
C HIS A 76 4.01 2.01 4.51
N GLU A 77 4.73 3.12 4.73
CA GLU A 77 6.19 3.15 4.57
C GLU A 77 6.91 2.20 5.53
N THR A 78 6.43 2.08 6.78
CA THR A 78 6.97 1.10 7.74
C THR A 78 6.77 -0.32 7.24
N LEU A 79 5.61 -0.63 6.67
CA LEU A 79 5.34 -1.92 6.05
C LEU A 79 6.26 -2.18 4.85
N ASN A 80 6.43 -1.20 3.97
CA ASN A 80 7.36 -1.29 2.83
C ASN A 80 8.80 -1.51 3.29
N GLY A 81 9.18 -0.90 4.43
CA GLY A 81 10.47 -1.13 5.08
C GLY A 81 10.68 -2.60 5.47
N ARG A 82 9.64 -3.28 5.97
CA ARG A 82 9.70 -4.72 6.29
C ARG A 82 9.95 -5.57 5.04
N PHE A 83 9.33 -5.25 3.91
CA PHE A 83 9.64 -5.92 2.64
C PHE A 83 11.09 -5.69 2.21
N LYS A 84 11.60 -4.46 2.34
CA LYS A 84 12.97 -4.10 1.96
C LYS A 84 14.05 -4.71 2.88
N CYS A 85 13.70 -5.22 4.05
CA CYS A 85 14.64 -6.01 4.88
C CYS A 85 15.04 -7.33 4.20
N TRP A 86 14.24 -7.85 3.29
CA TRP A 86 14.56 -9.05 2.54
C TRP A 86 15.49 -8.72 1.37
N GLY A 87 16.73 -9.20 1.43
CA GLY A 87 17.75 -8.90 0.42
C GLY A 87 17.30 -9.19 -1.02
N ILE A 88 16.51 -10.25 -1.21
CA ILE A 88 15.97 -10.63 -2.51
C ILE A 88 15.00 -9.60 -3.12
N LEU A 89 14.35 -8.78 -2.31
CA LEU A 89 13.48 -7.68 -2.75
C LEU A 89 14.21 -6.33 -2.83
N LYS A 90 15.34 -6.20 -2.15
CA LYS A 90 16.14 -4.97 -2.12
C LYS A 90 17.14 -4.92 -3.27
N GLN A 91 17.64 -6.06 -3.71
CA GLN A 91 18.67 -6.18 -4.74
C GLN A 91 18.07 -6.46 -6.12
N ILE A 92 18.88 -6.31 -7.16
CA ILE A 92 18.49 -6.70 -8.53
C ILE A 92 18.16 -8.19 -8.54
N TYR A 93 16.93 -8.51 -8.91
CA TYR A 93 16.48 -9.90 -9.01
C TYR A 93 17.11 -10.60 -10.20
N ARG A 94 17.89 -11.67 -9.94
CA ARG A 94 18.70 -12.37 -10.95
C ARG A 94 18.07 -13.66 -11.47
N HIS A 95 16.85 -13.98 -11.06
CA HIS A 95 16.11 -15.16 -11.49
C HIS A 95 14.99 -14.77 -12.46
N GLY A 96 14.31 -15.76 -13.06
CA GLY A 96 13.21 -15.50 -13.98
C GLY A 96 12.07 -14.70 -13.34
N VAL A 97 11.51 -13.73 -14.07
CA VAL A 97 10.48 -12.79 -13.59
C VAL A 97 9.26 -13.50 -12.97
N ALA A 98 8.88 -14.67 -13.50
CA ALA A 98 7.76 -15.45 -12.94
C ALA A 98 8.00 -15.87 -11.48
N LYS A 99 9.24 -16.17 -11.10
CA LYS A 99 9.62 -16.51 -9.72
C LYS A 99 9.57 -15.30 -8.79
N HIS A 100 9.80 -14.10 -9.30
CA HIS A 100 9.78 -12.88 -8.51
C HIS A 100 8.40 -12.65 -7.85
N GLY A 101 7.32 -12.82 -8.60
CA GLY A 101 5.97 -12.69 -8.08
C GLY A 101 5.66 -13.72 -6.98
N GLN A 102 6.13 -14.96 -7.13
CA GLN A 102 5.96 -16.02 -6.12
C GLN A 102 6.73 -15.70 -4.84
N VAL A 103 7.99 -15.27 -4.96
CA VAL A 103 8.83 -14.87 -3.82
C VAL A 103 8.21 -13.67 -3.09
N PHE A 104 7.75 -12.68 -3.82
CA PHE A 104 7.12 -11.49 -3.23
C PHE A 104 5.87 -11.86 -2.42
N ARG A 105 5.01 -12.72 -2.96
CA ARG A 105 3.81 -13.22 -2.26
C ARG A 105 4.17 -14.04 -1.02
N ALA A 106 5.17 -14.91 -1.10
CA ALA A 106 5.64 -15.70 0.04
C ALA A 106 6.14 -14.78 1.19
N ILE A 107 6.91 -13.75 0.86
CA ILE A 107 7.38 -12.76 1.83
C ILE A 107 6.21 -11.99 2.43
N ALA A 108 5.21 -11.61 1.64
CA ALA A 108 4.00 -10.94 2.13
C ALA A 108 3.26 -11.79 3.17
N VAL A 109 3.13 -13.10 2.93
CA VAL A 109 2.53 -14.04 3.91
C VAL A 109 3.33 -14.09 5.19
N ILE A 110 4.67 -14.17 5.11
CA ILE A 110 5.53 -14.19 6.30
C ILE A 110 5.40 -12.88 7.10
N ILE A 111 5.36 -11.73 6.42
CA ILE A 111 5.17 -10.43 7.07
C ILE A 111 3.80 -10.37 7.75
N GLN A 112 2.74 -10.85 7.10
CA GLN A 112 1.41 -10.89 7.71
C GLN A 112 1.36 -11.82 8.93
N LEU A 113 1.98 -12.98 8.87
CA LEU A 113 2.10 -13.88 10.02
C LEU A 113 2.84 -13.22 11.19
N ALA A 114 3.93 -12.49 10.92
CA ALA A 114 4.64 -11.75 11.94
C ALA A 114 3.78 -10.63 12.58
N ILE A 115 2.96 -9.94 11.78
CA ILE A 115 2.00 -8.96 12.28
C ILE A 115 0.99 -9.62 13.21
N ASN A 116 0.45 -10.78 12.83
CA ASN A 116 -0.50 -11.54 13.63
C ASN A 116 0.12 -12.09 14.93
N ASP A 117 1.40 -12.43 14.88
CA ASP A 117 2.18 -12.96 16.02
C ASP A 117 2.83 -11.85 16.90
N GLY A 118 2.21 -10.70 16.95
CA GLY A 118 2.59 -9.61 17.87
C GLY A 118 3.53 -8.54 17.31
N GLN A 119 4.08 -8.69 16.10
CA GLN A 119 4.87 -7.65 15.44
C GLN A 119 3.99 -6.62 14.72
N LYS A 120 2.97 -6.12 15.41
CA LYS A 120 2.01 -5.16 14.86
C LYS A 120 2.68 -3.89 14.34
N LEU A 121 2.06 -3.26 13.38
CA LEU A 121 2.37 -1.88 13.00
C LEU A 121 1.80 -0.93 14.07
N PHE A 122 2.34 0.29 14.16
CA PHE A 122 1.79 1.26 15.12
C PHE A 122 0.34 1.60 14.79
N ALA A 123 -0.44 1.89 15.84
CA ALA A 123 -1.86 2.22 15.71
C ALA A 123 -2.07 3.55 14.98
N VAL A 124 -3.12 3.61 14.17
CA VAL A 124 -3.58 4.82 13.52
C VAL A 124 -5.05 5.03 13.90
N GLU A 125 -5.34 6.16 14.51
CA GLU A 125 -6.72 6.64 14.67
C GLU A 125 -7.15 7.26 13.34
N TYR A 126 -8.23 6.77 12.79
CA TYR A 126 -8.76 7.25 11.52
C TYR A 126 -10.27 7.45 11.64
N SER A 127 -10.72 8.66 11.34
CA SER A 127 -12.12 9.00 11.17
C SER A 127 -12.35 9.52 9.76
N ASP A 128 -13.42 9.06 9.15
CA ASP A 128 -13.79 9.47 7.79
C ASP A 128 -14.45 10.85 7.77
#